data_f0ef1b267521386006436133d8513514
#
_entry.id   f0ef1b267521386006436133d8513514
#
_cell.length_a   1.000
_cell.length_b   1.000
_cell.length_c   1.000
_cell.angle_alpha   90.00
_cell.angle_beta   90.00
_cell.angle_gamma   90.00
#
_symmetry.space_group_name_H-M   'P 1'
#
loop_
_entity.id
_entity.type
_entity.pdbx_description
1 polymer ?
#
loop_
_entity_poly.entity_id
_entity_poly.type
_entity_poly.pdbx_seq_one_letter_code
_entity_poly.pdbx_strand_id
1 'polypeptide(L)'
;VFSLCSPLAQEQKLCPLMIEDEVDPEEFVEYKGKKIYMCCGSCVKKFKKDPDYYVKLTSNLLPQIEKGSLNKEVKFIDQKFCMVYADRVVSPKSYVHEHNGKKYYFWSSTAIRKFKAKPDFYIEKAKKNSNLKKLALKK
;
A
#
# COMPACT_ATOMS: atom_id res chain seq x y z
N VAL A 1 32.17 -15.91 -6.82
CA VAL A 1 31.73 -15.55 -6.74
C VAL A 1 31.05 -14.87 -6.59
N PHE A 2 30.70 -14.54 -6.43
CA PHE A 2 30.24 -13.92 -6.20
C PHE A 2 29.42 -13.35 -6.52
N SER A 3 29.27 -13.02 -6.84
CA SER A 3 28.49 -12.42 -7.34
C SER A 3 27.36 -12.35 -6.96
N LEU A 4 27.11 -12.73 -6.56
CA LEU A 4 26.15 -12.72 -6.04
C LEU A 4 25.65 -11.62 -5.45
N CYS A 5 26.09 -10.74 -5.18
CA CYS A 5 25.69 -9.62 -4.47
C CYS A 5 25.01 -8.59 -5.23
N SER A 6 24.95 -8.69 -6.44
CA SER A 6 24.32 -7.69 -7.23
C SER A 6 22.91 -7.35 -6.85
N PRO A 7 22.14 -8.21 -6.28
CA PRO A 7 20.77 -7.83 -5.95
C PRO A 7 20.63 -6.73 -4.93
N LEU A 8 21.68 -6.35 -4.24
CA LEU A 8 21.55 -5.31 -3.23
C LEU A 8 20.97 -4.02 -3.78
N ALA A 9 21.37 -3.66 -4.98
CA ALA A 9 20.87 -2.42 -5.56
C ALA A 9 19.40 -2.49 -5.90
N GLN A 10 18.86 -3.69 -5.98
CA GLN A 10 17.47 -3.89 -6.34
C GLN A 10 16.61 -4.33 -5.16
N GLU A 11 17.17 -4.29 -3.97
CA GLU A 11 16.41 -4.72 -2.81
C GLU A 11 15.35 -3.70 -2.45
N GLN A 12 14.18 -4.25 -2.15
CA GLN A 12 13.10 -3.46 -1.63
C GLN A 12 13.44 -3.02 -0.20
N LYS A 13 13.12 -1.77 0.12
CA LYS A 13 13.42 -1.25 1.45
C LYS A 13 12.20 -0.99 2.29
N LEU A 14 11.11 -0.59 1.67
CA LEU A 14 9.92 -0.17 2.40
C LEU A 14 8.75 -1.08 2.08
N CYS A 15 7.87 -1.24 3.07
CA CYS A 15 6.67 -2.03 2.94
C CYS A 15 5.70 -1.35 1.98
N PRO A 16 5.11 -2.10 1.01
CA PRO A 16 4.17 -1.47 0.09
C PRO A 16 2.82 -1.14 0.70
N LEU A 17 2.54 -1.63 1.91
CA LEU A 17 1.28 -1.33 2.56
C LEU A 17 1.43 -0.31 3.68
N MET A 18 2.53 -0.37 4.42
CA MET A 18 2.88 0.64 5.43
C MET A 18 4.15 1.32 4.95
N ILE A 19 4.00 2.31 4.10
CA ILE A 19 5.10 2.78 3.26
C ILE A 19 6.18 3.57 3.98
N GLU A 20 5.99 3.85 5.26
CA GLU A 20 7.05 4.48 6.06
C GLU A 20 7.85 3.46 6.85
N ASP A 21 7.47 2.20 6.81
CA ASP A 21 8.12 1.16 7.60
C ASP A 21 9.05 0.32 6.74
N GLU A 22 10.19 -0.06 7.31
CA GLU A 22 11.12 -0.92 6.63
C GLU A 22 10.63 -2.36 6.62
N VAL A 23 11.00 -3.09 5.58
CA VAL A 23 10.56 -4.48 5.45
C VAL A 23 11.30 -5.40 6.42
N ASP A 24 10.63 -6.50 6.74
CA ASP A 24 11.23 -7.62 7.48
C ASP A 24 11.49 -8.72 6.45
N PRO A 25 12.74 -9.15 6.28
CA PRO A 25 13.03 -10.14 5.22
C PRO A 25 12.33 -11.48 5.41
N GLU A 26 11.78 -11.75 6.59
CA GLU A 26 11.04 -12.97 6.82
C GLU A 26 9.56 -12.85 6.50
N GLU A 27 9.09 -11.64 6.19
CA GLU A 27 7.68 -11.41 5.87
C GLU A 27 7.55 -11.09 4.40
N PHE A 28 7.09 -12.05 3.61
CA PHE A 28 6.99 -11.83 2.17
C PHE A 28 5.91 -12.69 1.54
N VAL A 29 5.56 -12.32 0.32
CA VAL A 29 4.67 -13.09 -0.53
C VAL A 29 5.37 -13.24 -1.88
N GLU A 30 5.25 -14.42 -2.48
CA GLU A 30 5.75 -14.59 -3.84
C GLU A 30 4.70 -14.09 -4.83
N TYR A 31 5.16 -13.24 -5.74
CA TYR A 31 4.29 -12.67 -6.75
C TYR A 31 4.98 -12.79 -8.10
N LYS A 32 4.42 -13.62 -8.97
CA LYS A 32 4.97 -13.84 -10.32
C LYS A 32 6.46 -14.16 -10.29
N GLY A 33 6.84 -15.00 -9.35
CA GLY A 33 8.23 -15.45 -9.24
C GLY A 33 9.16 -14.52 -8.50
N LYS A 34 8.66 -13.42 -7.98
CA LYS A 34 9.46 -12.47 -7.20
C LYS A 34 8.92 -12.37 -5.79
N LYS A 35 9.80 -12.14 -4.84
CA LYS A 35 9.38 -11.94 -3.46
C LYS A 35 9.04 -10.48 -3.22
N ILE A 36 7.87 -10.25 -2.68
CA ILE A 36 7.45 -8.91 -2.24
C ILE A 36 7.49 -8.91 -0.72
N TYR A 37 8.35 -8.08 -0.16
CA TYR A 37 8.56 -8.05 1.28
C TYR A 37 7.65 -7.02 1.94
N MET A 38 7.34 -7.29 3.22
CA MET A 38 6.48 -6.41 4.00
C MET A 38 7.05 -6.26 5.39
N CYS A 39 6.48 -5.34 6.18
CA CYS A 39 7.04 -5.07 7.50
C CYS A 39 6.52 -6.03 8.56
N CYS A 40 5.38 -6.71 8.33
CA CYS A 40 4.81 -7.59 9.33
C CYS A 40 3.78 -8.51 8.71
N GLY A 41 3.34 -9.51 9.49
CA GLY A 41 2.37 -10.50 9.00
C GLY A 41 1.01 -9.92 8.68
N SER A 42 0.62 -8.84 9.35
CA SER A 42 -0.64 -8.18 9.08
C SER A 42 -0.67 -7.65 7.64
N CYS A 43 0.44 -7.05 7.21
CA CYS A 43 0.55 -6.56 5.83
C CYS A 43 0.52 -7.70 4.83
N VAL A 44 1.17 -8.82 5.16
CA VAL A 44 1.15 -10.01 4.30
C VAL A 44 -0.28 -10.46 4.06
N LYS A 45 -1.08 -10.53 5.12
CA LYS A 45 -2.47 -10.95 4.99
C LYS A 45 -3.28 -10.00 4.13
N LYS A 46 -3.08 -8.71 4.31
CA LYS A 46 -3.81 -7.72 3.52
C LYS A 46 -3.39 -7.74 2.07
N PHE A 47 -2.09 -7.88 1.82
CA PHE A 47 -1.57 -7.95 0.46
C PHE A 47 -2.21 -9.10 -0.32
N LYS A 48 -2.35 -10.25 0.32
CA LYS A 48 -2.91 -11.43 -0.35
C LYS A 48 -4.34 -11.25 -0.81
N LYS A 49 -5.06 -10.29 -0.25
CA LYS A 49 -6.44 -10.05 -0.64
C LYS A 49 -6.56 -9.31 -1.97
N ASP A 50 -5.51 -8.58 -2.37
CA ASP A 50 -5.59 -7.79 -3.59
C ASP A 50 -4.18 -7.53 -4.15
N PRO A 51 -3.44 -8.60 -4.47
CA PRO A 51 -2.02 -8.43 -4.79
C PRO A 51 -1.75 -7.59 -6.01
N ASP A 52 -2.50 -7.79 -7.09
CA ASP A 52 -2.28 -7.00 -8.31
C ASP A 52 -2.46 -5.52 -8.07
N TYR A 53 -3.45 -5.18 -7.26
CA TYR A 53 -3.71 -3.78 -6.94
C TYR A 53 -2.54 -3.16 -6.19
N TYR A 54 -2.11 -3.82 -5.11
CA TYR A 54 -1.01 -3.28 -4.31
C TYR A 54 0.28 -3.18 -5.10
N VAL A 55 0.59 -4.21 -5.89
CA VAL A 55 1.83 -4.18 -6.66
C VAL A 55 1.81 -3.03 -7.67
N LYS A 56 0.69 -2.86 -8.36
CA LYS A 56 0.61 -1.81 -9.36
C LYS A 56 0.68 -0.42 -8.72
N LEU A 57 -0.06 -0.22 -7.65
CA LEU A 57 -0.12 1.08 -7.01
C LEU A 57 1.23 1.49 -6.43
N THR A 58 1.95 0.53 -5.84
CA THR A 58 3.18 0.84 -5.12
C THR A 58 4.43 0.40 -5.88
N SER A 59 4.32 0.20 -7.19
CA SER A 59 5.44 -0.30 -7.97
C SER A 59 6.70 0.55 -7.83
N ASN A 60 6.53 1.83 -7.51
CA ASN A 60 7.67 2.72 -7.28
C ASN A 60 8.52 2.28 -6.10
N LEU A 61 7.94 1.51 -5.17
CA LEU A 61 8.66 1.01 -4.00
C LEU A 61 9.18 -0.41 -4.20
N LEU A 62 8.91 -1.01 -5.35
CA LEU A 62 9.20 -2.42 -5.61
C LEU A 62 10.18 -2.56 -6.78
N PRO A 63 11.48 -2.33 -6.53
CA PRO A 63 12.45 -2.34 -7.63
C PRO A 63 12.57 -3.69 -8.32
N GLN A 64 12.22 -4.78 -7.64
CA GLN A 64 12.30 -6.10 -8.23
C GLN A 64 11.20 -6.39 -9.25
N ILE A 65 10.17 -5.55 -9.30
CA ILE A 65 9.03 -5.76 -10.20
C ILE A 65 9.24 -4.95 -11.47
N GLU A 66 9.15 -5.64 -12.62
CA GLU A 66 9.26 -4.96 -13.90
C GLU A 66 7.96 -4.26 -14.23
N LYS A 67 8.07 -3.00 -14.64
CA LYS A 67 6.88 -2.20 -14.88
C LYS A 67 6.03 -2.74 -16.02
N GLY A 68 6.64 -3.42 -16.97
CA GLY A 68 5.89 -4.02 -18.06
C GLY A 68 5.06 -5.21 -17.65
N SER A 69 5.31 -5.79 -16.46
CA SER A 69 4.58 -6.96 -16.01
C SER A 69 3.36 -6.62 -15.18
N LEU A 70 3.10 -5.32 -14.95
CA LEU A 70 1.96 -4.91 -14.13
C LEU A 70 0.65 -5.23 -14.82
N ASN A 71 -0.36 -5.59 -14.02
CA ASN A 71 -1.67 -5.94 -14.54
C ASN A 71 -2.37 -4.67 -15.06
N LYS A 72 -2.53 -4.59 -16.38
CA LYS A 72 -3.04 -3.38 -17.02
C LYS A 72 -4.52 -3.14 -16.73
N GLU A 73 -5.24 -4.15 -16.28
CA GLU A 73 -6.66 -4.01 -16.03
C GLU A 73 -6.98 -3.46 -14.64
N VAL A 74 -5.99 -3.38 -13.78
CA VAL A 74 -6.19 -2.81 -12.45
C VAL A 74 -6.42 -1.32 -12.57
N LYS A 75 -7.50 -0.85 -11.96
CA LYS A 75 -7.81 0.58 -11.89
C LYS A 75 -7.78 1.03 -10.46
N PHE A 76 -7.22 2.20 -10.22
CA PHE A 76 -7.06 2.72 -8.88
C PHE A 76 -8.30 3.46 -8.43
N ILE A 77 -8.68 3.27 -7.15
CA ILE A 77 -9.68 4.14 -6.54
C ILE A 77 -9.01 5.47 -6.23
N ASP A 78 -9.83 6.51 -6.05
CA ASP A 78 -9.29 7.84 -5.80
C ASP A 78 -8.52 7.89 -4.49
N GLN A 79 -9.04 7.27 -3.45
CA GLN A 79 -8.37 7.26 -2.16
C GLN A 79 -7.23 6.25 -2.17
N LYS A 80 -6.01 6.67 -1.87
CA LYS A 80 -4.85 5.78 -1.90
C LYS A 80 -4.43 5.31 -0.51
N PHE A 81 -4.71 6.11 0.51
CA PHE A 81 -4.31 5.80 1.88
C PHE A 81 -5.51 5.79 2.81
N CYS A 82 -5.38 5.08 3.93
CA CYS A 82 -6.39 5.05 4.97
C CYS A 82 -6.69 6.48 5.42
N MET A 83 -7.96 6.76 5.69
CA MET A 83 -8.34 8.10 6.15
C MET A 83 -7.72 8.46 7.48
N VAL A 84 -7.39 7.47 8.29
CA VAL A 84 -6.86 7.71 9.63
C VAL A 84 -5.35 7.52 9.69
N TYR A 85 -4.85 6.45 9.07
CA TYR A 85 -3.42 6.13 9.07
C TYR A 85 -2.83 6.53 7.72
N ALA A 86 -2.20 7.68 7.67
CA ALA A 86 -1.83 8.33 6.42
C ALA A 86 -0.73 7.61 5.63
N ASP A 87 -0.02 6.69 6.26
CA ASP A 87 1.05 5.93 5.61
C ASP A 87 0.62 4.52 5.19
N ARG A 88 -0.65 4.17 5.39
CA ARG A 88 -1.13 2.82 5.12
C ARG A 88 -2.02 2.81 3.90
N VAL A 89 -1.62 1.99 2.92
CA VAL A 89 -2.30 1.91 1.63
C VAL A 89 -3.58 1.10 1.75
N VAL A 90 -4.64 1.59 1.10
CA VAL A 90 -5.90 0.86 1.04
C VAL A 90 -6.17 0.43 -0.39
N SER A 91 -7.05 -0.56 -0.54
CA SER A 91 -7.47 -1.07 -1.84
C SER A 91 -8.99 -1.14 -1.88
N PRO A 92 -9.57 -1.43 -3.05
CA PRO A 92 -11.03 -1.60 -3.10
C PRO A 92 -11.58 -2.70 -2.20
N LYS A 93 -10.71 -3.59 -1.72
CA LYS A 93 -11.13 -4.67 -0.83
C LYS A 93 -10.88 -4.37 0.64
N SER A 94 -10.44 -3.16 0.96
CA SER A 94 -10.21 -2.74 2.33
C SER A 94 -11.54 -2.47 3.03
N TYR A 95 -11.46 -2.23 4.34
CA TYR A 95 -12.64 -1.86 5.12
C TYR A 95 -13.27 -0.58 4.55
N VAL A 96 -14.58 -0.51 4.56
CA VAL A 96 -15.33 0.60 3.96
C VAL A 96 -16.32 1.15 4.97
N HIS A 97 -16.47 2.46 4.97
CA HIS A 97 -17.52 3.12 5.75
C HIS A 97 -18.02 4.31 4.94
N GLU A 98 -19.33 4.46 4.87
CA GLU A 98 -19.94 5.55 4.13
C GLU A 98 -20.23 6.71 5.06
N HIS A 99 -19.87 7.92 4.60
CA HIS A 99 -20.11 9.13 5.39
C HIS A 99 -20.59 10.21 4.43
N ASN A 100 -21.79 10.74 4.72
CA ASN A 100 -22.41 11.77 3.89
C ASN A 100 -22.48 11.37 2.41
N GLY A 101 -22.84 10.10 2.17
CA GLY A 101 -23.05 9.60 0.82
C GLY A 101 -21.78 9.23 0.08
N LYS A 102 -20.62 9.31 0.72
CA LYS A 102 -19.37 8.99 0.09
C LYS A 102 -18.70 7.82 0.79
N LYS A 103 -18.13 6.89 0.01
CA LYS A 103 -17.39 5.76 0.57
C LYS A 103 -15.97 6.15 0.90
N TYR A 104 -15.54 5.79 2.11
CA TYR A 104 -14.17 5.95 2.54
C TYR A 104 -13.59 4.60 2.91
N TYR A 105 -12.30 4.42 2.65
CA TYR A 105 -11.61 3.16 2.85
C TYR A 105 -10.66 3.27 4.04
N PHE A 106 -10.53 2.17 4.78
CA PHE A 106 -9.82 2.18 6.06
C PHE A 106 -8.95 0.95 6.21
N TRP A 107 -7.89 1.11 6.95
CA TRP A 107 -6.96 0.03 7.24
C TRP A 107 -7.60 -1.05 8.10
N SER A 108 -8.46 -0.68 9.03
CA SER A 108 -9.03 -1.60 10.00
C SER A 108 -10.33 -1.05 10.57
N SER A 109 -11.04 -1.89 11.34
CA SER A 109 -12.23 -1.44 12.03
C SER A 109 -11.91 -0.39 13.09
N THR A 110 -10.73 -0.47 13.70
CA THR A 110 -10.30 0.55 14.64
C THR A 110 -10.20 1.91 13.98
N ALA A 111 -9.69 1.94 12.75
CA ALA A 111 -9.61 3.19 11.99
C ALA A 111 -11.00 3.76 11.75
N ILE A 112 -11.98 2.91 11.45
CA ILE A 112 -13.35 3.38 11.25
C ILE A 112 -13.88 4.03 12.53
N ARG A 113 -13.65 3.40 13.68
CA ARG A 113 -14.12 3.97 14.95
C ARG A 113 -13.50 5.35 15.20
N LYS A 114 -12.22 5.49 14.94
CA LYS A 114 -11.56 6.78 15.11
C LYS A 114 -12.13 7.82 14.16
N PHE A 115 -12.36 7.43 12.92
CA PHE A 115 -12.93 8.33 11.94
C PHE A 115 -14.31 8.82 12.35
N LYS A 116 -15.16 7.92 12.85
CA LYS A 116 -16.52 8.29 13.25
C LYS A 116 -16.51 9.32 14.37
N ALA A 117 -15.50 9.30 15.22
CA ALA A 117 -15.40 10.26 16.32
C ALA A 117 -15.10 11.67 15.85
N LYS A 118 -14.33 11.80 14.74
CA LYS A 118 -13.89 13.10 14.24
C LYS A 118 -13.79 13.09 12.71
N PRO A 119 -14.89 12.90 12.00
CA PRO A 119 -14.78 12.71 10.55
C PRO A 119 -14.21 13.92 9.82
N ASP A 120 -14.62 15.12 10.17
CA ASP A 120 -14.12 16.30 9.47
C ASP A 120 -12.63 16.49 9.69
N PHE A 121 -12.16 16.19 10.89
CA PHE A 121 -10.73 16.28 11.18
C PHE A 121 -9.92 15.37 10.24
N TYR A 122 -10.35 14.13 10.10
CA TYR A 122 -9.61 13.19 9.26
C TYR A 122 -9.74 13.50 7.77
N ILE A 123 -10.90 13.98 7.36
CA ILE A 123 -11.08 14.36 5.96
C ILE A 123 -10.12 15.50 5.59
N GLU A 124 -10.01 16.51 6.45
CA GLU A 124 -9.11 17.61 6.17
C GLU A 124 -7.65 17.17 6.23
N LYS A 125 -7.33 16.31 7.20
CA LYS A 125 -5.96 15.81 7.32
C LYS A 125 -5.56 15.02 6.08
N ALA A 126 -6.48 14.22 5.55
CA ALA A 126 -6.18 13.39 4.38
C ALA A 126 -5.85 14.24 3.15
N LYS A 127 -6.45 15.42 3.04
CA LYS A 127 -6.16 16.30 1.90
C LYS A 127 -4.72 16.78 1.89
N LYS A 128 -4.06 16.76 3.04
CA LYS A 128 -2.70 17.24 3.17
C LYS A 128 -1.67 16.12 3.21
N ASN A 129 -2.08 14.91 2.86
CA ASN A 129 -1.21 13.74 2.94
C ASN A 129 -0.08 13.81 1.92
N SER A 130 1.15 14.01 2.40
CA SER A 130 2.32 14.11 1.53
C SER A 130 2.80 12.75 1.02
N ASN A 131 2.30 11.65 1.58
CA ASN A 131 2.74 10.32 1.17
C ASN A 131 2.34 9.97 -0.26
N LEU A 132 1.35 10.66 -0.82
CA LEU A 132 0.97 10.44 -2.21
C LEU A 132 2.15 10.58 -3.16
N LYS A 133 3.07 11.47 -2.87
CA LYS A 133 4.24 11.70 -3.73
C LYS A 133 5.13 10.46 -3.82
N LYS A 134 5.14 9.65 -2.77
CA LYS A 134 6.01 8.47 -2.73
C LYS A 134 5.56 7.39 -3.67
N LEU A 135 4.31 7.42 -4.10
CA LEU A 135 3.78 6.45 -5.04
C LEU A 135 4.15 6.79 -6.49
N ALA A 136 4.56 8.03 -6.76
CA ALA A 136 5.00 8.48 -8.08
C ALA A 136 3.98 8.17 -9.18
N LEU A 137 2.71 8.37 -8.89
CA LEU A 137 1.66 8.07 -9.85
C LEU A 137 1.62 9.14 -10.94
N LYS A 138 1.39 8.70 -12.17
CA LYS A 138 1.19 9.63 -13.29
C LYS A 138 -0.23 10.15 -13.24
N LYS A 139 -0.36 11.38 -13.64
CA LYS A 139 -1.68 11.99 -13.75
C LYS A 139 -2.35 11.67 -15.06
#